data_2ed6c60eaea57954c94c1fdaebd28f45
#
_entry.id   2ed6c60eaea57954c94c1fdaebd28f45
#
_cell.length_a   1.000
_cell.length_b   1.000
_cell.length_c   1.000
_cell.angle_alpha   90.00
_cell.angle_beta   90.00
_cell.angle_gamma   90.00
#
_symmetry.space_group_name_H-M   'P 1'
#
loop_
_entity.id
_entity.type
_entity.pdbx_description
1 polymer ?
#
loop_
_entity_poly.entity_id
_entity_poly.type
_entity_poly.pdbx_seq_one_letter_code
_entity_poly.pdbx_strand_id
1 'polypeptide(L)'
;MDFNFTDDQEQLRDAVRKWVDRSYAFERRQGITRAGGFDRAAYGELAELGLTGIYVAEEHGGMGMGPVEAMVALEELGRGIVLEPLAQTLVATGVLGAYAPDAVRSQWLPKMAAGEALVVLAYQERQARYRLDACEAQATQAGGGWKVSGDKSVVPAGDQADAFLVPAKANGKIALFLVERNAQGVSTRGYPTLEGGRAAEVGLRDAAATLVSADGLTALEHAVDIAIACTCAEAVGVIDRTMQLTAEYLNTRKQFGVTLATFQALRHRMADMKMQQELARSMSYYASLKLNAPADERRRAMARAKYQLGVSMRFVGQNSVQLHGGIGVTDEYVGSHYFKKLTQLELAFGDTLHHLGEVSERMQDTAGVFA
;
A
#
# COMPACT_ATOMS: atom_id res chain seq x y z
N MET A 1 -19.89 -19.50 -5.16
CA MET A 1 -19.10 -18.29 -5.50
C MET A 1 -17.95 -18.79 -6.33
N ASP A 2 -17.83 -18.31 -7.57
CA ASP A 2 -16.70 -18.64 -8.42
C ASP A 2 -15.53 -17.70 -8.05
N PHE A 3 -14.36 -18.26 -7.78
CA PHE A 3 -13.15 -17.53 -7.45
C PHE A 3 -12.14 -17.50 -8.62
N ASN A 4 -12.58 -17.97 -9.79
CA ASN A 4 -11.75 -17.87 -11.00
C ASN A 4 -11.73 -16.42 -11.48
N PHE A 5 -10.57 -15.97 -11.92
CA PHE A 5 -10.44 -14.68 -12.56
C PHE A 5 -11.04 -14.71 -13.97
N THR A 6 -11.54 -13.57 -14.41
CA THR A 6 -11.98 -13.40 -15.81
C THR A 6 -10.78 -13.40 -16.75
N ASP A 7 -11.02 -13.61 -18.04
CA ASP A 7 -9.97 -13.55 -19.06
C ASP A 7 -9.25 -12.19 -19.06
N ASP A 8 -9.97 -11.08 -18.84
CA ASP A 8 -9.39 -9.75 -18.76
C ASP A 8 -8.49 -9.58 -17.53
N GLN A 9 -8.89 -10.13 -16.38
CA GLN A 9 -8.08 -10.12 -15.16
C GLN A 9 -6.81 -10.97 -15.32
N GLU A 10 -6.89 -12.12 -15.99
CA GLU A 10 -5.72 -12.94 -16.31
C GLU A 10 -4.78 -12.25 -17.30
N GLN A 11 -5.32 -11.55 -18.32
CA GLN A 11 -4.53 -10.77 -19.26
C GLN A 11 -3.81 -9.61 -18.55
N LEU A 12 -4.49 -8.92 -17.64
CA LEU A 12 -3.88 -7.87 -16.81
C LEU A 12 -2.74 -8.45 -15.97
N ARG A 13 -2.97 -9.57 -15.28
CA ARG A 13 -1.94 -10.28 -14.50
C ARG A 13 -0.73 -10.61 -15.36
N ASP A 14 -0.95 -11.19 -16.53
CA ASP A 14 0.12 -11.59 -17.44
C ASP A 14 0.91 -10.39 -17.96
N ALA A 15 0.24 -9.27 -18.26
CA ALA A 15 0.91 -8.04 -18.69
C ALA A 15 1.81 -7.47 -17.59
N VAL A 16 1.31 -7.35 -16.37
CA VAL A 16 2.09 -6.84 -15.22
C VAL A 16 3.23 -7.80 -14.88
N ARG A 17 2.97 -9.12 -14.86
CA ARG A 17 4.01 -10.14 -14.64
C ARG A 17 5.14 -10.05 -15.66
N LYS A 18 4.80 -9.93 -16.94
CA LYS A 18 5.80 -9.79 -18.02
C LYS A 18 6.63 -8.52 -17.85
N TRP A 19 6.01 -7.43 -17.44
CA TRP A 19 6.73 -6.18 -17.16
C TRP A 19 7.69 -6.35 -15.97
N VAL A 20 7.23 -6.92 -14.86
CA VAL A 20 8.07 -7.20 -13.68
C VAL A 20 9.26 -8.08 -14.06
N ASP A 21 9.01 -9.20 -14.74
CA ASP A 21 10.05 -10.18 -15.05
C ASP A 21 11.08 -9.66 -16.09
N ARG A 22 10.68 -8.80 -17.03
CA ARG A 22 11.54 -8.32 -18.12
C ARG A 22 12.14 -6.94 -17.87
N SER A 23 11.37 -6.05 -17.26
CA SER A 23 11.72 -4.63 -17.16
C SER A 23 12.09 -4.20 -15.74
N TYR A 24 11.76 -4.99 -14.70
CA TYR A 24 12.01 -4.61 -13.31
C TYR A 24 12.86 -5.65 -12.55
N ALA A 25 13.97 -6.08 -13.16
CA ALA A 25 14.92 -6.99 -12.52
C ALA A 25 15.51 -6.38 -11.24
N PHE A 26 16.02 -7.25 -10.35
CA PHE A 26 16.56 -6.82 -9.05
C PHE A 26 17.69 -5.79 -9.17
N GLU A 27 18.52 -5.88 -10.21
CA GLU A 27 19.58 -4.90 -10.50
C GLU A 27 19.03 -3.52 -10.81
N ARG A 28 17.93 -3.41 -11.59
CA ARG A 28 17.25 -2.13 -11.85
C ARG A 28 16.70 -1.56 -10.55
N ARG A 29 16.03 -2.39 -9.75
CA ARG A 29 15.52 -1.99 -8.43
C ARG A 29 16.64 -1.46 -7.53
N GLN A 30 17.79 -2.15 -7.47
CA GLN A 30 18.94 -1.67 -6.71
C GLN A 30 19.45 -0.33 -7.24
N GLY A 31 19.47 -0.14 -8.57
CA GLY A 31 19.80 1.13 -9.21
C GLY A 31 18.87 2.26 -8.74
N ILE A 32 17.56 2.01 -8.76
CA ILE A 32 16.54 2.96 -8.28
C ILE A 32 16.74 3.29 -6.80
N THR A 33 16.96 2.28 -5.95
CA THR A 33 17.24 2.49 -4.52
C THR A 33 18.47 3.40 -4.31
N ARG A 34 19.56 3.18 -5.04
CA ARG A 34 20.78 4.00 -4.96
C ARG A 34 20.56 5.43 -5.49
N ALA A 35 19.68 5.59 -6.49
CA ALA A 35 19.32 6.89 -7.05
C ALA A 35 18.30 7.67 -6.19
N GLY A 36 17.81 7.07 -5.09
CA GLY A 36 16.93 7.72 -4.13
C GLY A 36 15.58 7.05 -3.88
N GLY A 37 15.33 5.86 -4.44
CA GLY A 37 14.17 5.02 -4.11
C GLY A 37 12.88 5.37 -4.86
N PHE A 38 12.96 6.09 -5.98
CA PHE A 38 11.87 6.37 -6.91
C PHE A 38 12.43 6.66 -8.32
N ASP A 39 11.81 6.08 -9.33
CA ASP A 39 12.11 6.36 -10.74
C ASP A 39 10.83 6.80 -11.48
N ARG A 40 10.81 8.07 -11.90
CA ARG A 40 9.67 8.65 -12.65
C ARG A 40 9.43 7.92 -13.97
N ALA A 41 10.48 7.40 -14.61
CA ALA A 41 10.34 6.63 -15.85
C ALA A 41 9.65 5.29 -15.59
N ALA A 42 10.06 4.55 -14.54
CA ALA A 42 9.40 3.31 -14.15
C ALA A 42 7.93 3.55 -13.74
N TYR A 43 7.64 4.67 -13.05
CA TYR A 43 6.26 5.06 -12.74
C TYR A 43 5.45 5.35 -14.03
N GLY A 44 6.05 5.98 -15.02
CA GLY A 44 5.46 6.19 -16.36
C GLY A 44 5.16 4.87 -17.07
N GLU A 45 6.05 3.87 -16.99
CA GLU A 45 5.80 2.52 -17.53
C GLU A 45 4.57 1.85 -16.89
N LEU A 46 4.32 2.08 -15.58
CA LEU A 46 3.09 1.60 -14.93
C LEU A 46 1.84 2.30 -15.48
N ALA A 47 1.95 3.58 -15.82
CA ALA A 47 0.85 4.32 -16.46
C ALA A 47 0.60 3.85 -17.89
N GLU A 48 1.64 3.53 -18.67
CA GLU A 48 1.50 2.94 -20.01
C GLU A 48 0.78 1.57 -19.97
N LEU A 49 0.91 0.83 -18.86
CA LEU A 49 0.14 -0.39 -18.60
C LEU A 49 -1.30 -0.10 -18.09
N GLY A 50 -1.69 1.16 -17.95
CA GLY A 50 -2.99 1.59 -17.45
C GLY A 50 -3.15 1.49 -15.92
N LEU A 51 -2.12 1.08 -15.16
CA LEU A 51 -2.26 0.75 -13.74
C LEU A 51 -2.59 1.97 -12.87
N THR A 52 -2.08 3.14 -13.21
CA THR A 52 -2.38 4.40 -12.51
C THR A 52 -3.82 4.86 -12.69
N GLY A 53 -4.48 4.39 -13.76
CA GLY A 53 -5.86 4.70 -14.12
C GLY A 53 -6.90 3.66 -13.68
N ILE A 54 -6.53 2.59 -12.95
CA ILE A 54 -7.44 1.49 -12.58
C ILE A 54 -8.73 2.03 -11.94
N TYR A 55 -8.65 2.92 -10.94
CA TYR A 55 -9.81 3.49 -10.24
C TYR A 55 -10.34 4.79 -10.87
N VAL A 56 -9.74 5.27 -11.92
CA VAL A 56 -10.20 6.47 -12.63
C VAL A 56 -11.27 6.08 -13.63
N ALA A 57 -12.41 6.79 -13.62
CA ALA A 57 -13.49 6.57 -14.57
C ALA A 57 -13.03 6.86 -16.02
N GLU A 58 -13.63 6.19 -16.99
CA GLU A 58 -13.31 6.34 -18.41
C GLU A 58 -13.47 7.79 -18.91
N GLU A 59 -14.47 8.52 -18.39
CA GLU A 59 -14.69 9.93 -18.70
C GLU A 59 -13.51 10.86 -18.31
N HIS A 60 -12.65 10.39 -17.41
CA HIS A 60 -11.41 11.04 -16.99
C HIS A 60 -10.16 10.37 -17.54
N GLY A 61 -10.29 9.51 -18.55
CA GLY A 61 -9.18 8.85 -19.23
C GLY A 61 -8.60 7.65 -18.46
N GLY A 62 -9.31 7.12 -17.49
CA GLY A 62 -8.95 5.92 -16.74
C GLY A 62 -9.56 4.64 -17.30
N MET A 63 -9.44 3.56 -16.57
CA MET A 63 -9.92 2.23 -16.96
C MET A 63 -11.29 1.87 -16.34
N GLY A 64 -11.76 2.62 -15.33
CA GLY A 64 -13.04 2.36 -14.65
C GLY A 64 -13.12 0.98 -13.99
N MET A 65 -11.99 0.40 -13.62
CA MET A 65 -11.88 -0.93 -13.03
C MET A 65 -12.07 -0.91 -11.50
N GLY A 66 -12.11 -2.10 -10.91
CA GLY A 66 -12.43 -2.30 -9.51
C GLY A 66 -11.27 -2.80 -8.64
N PRO A 67 -11.59 -3.12 -7.35
CA PRO A 67 -10.61 -3.59 -6.39
C PRO A 67 -9.95 -4.92 -6.74
N VAL A 68 -10.60 -5.78 -7.54
CA VAL A 68 -10.05 -7.07 -7.94
C VAL A 68 -8.91 -6.88 -8.94
N GLU A 69 -9.06 -5.98 -9.90
CA GLU A 69 -8.03 -5.64 -10.88
C GLU A 69 -6.83 -4.96 -10.20
N ALA A 70 -7.09 -4.06 -9.25
CA ALA A 70 -6.04 -3.47 -8.42
C ALA A 70 -5.28 -4.52 -7.61
N MET A 71 -5.99 -5.51 -7.03
CA MET A 71 -5.39 -6.62 -6.31
C MET A 71 -4.48 -7.45 -7.22
N VAL A 72 -4.96 -7.83 -8.39
CA VAL A 72 -4.20 -8.62 -9.38
C VAL A 72 -2.91 -7.90 -9.77
N ALA A 73 -2.98 -6.60 -10.07
CA ALA A 73 -1.81 -5.80 -10.42
C ALA A 73 -0.81 -5.70 -9.27
N LEU A 74 -1.29 -5.40 -8.05
CA LEU A 74 -0.43 -5.24 -6.88
C LEU A 74 0.23 -6.55 -6.42
N GLU A 75 -0.42 -7.70 -6.58
CA GLU A 75 0.22 -9.01 -6.34
C GLU A 75 1.45 -9.18 -7.22
N GLU A 76 1.36 -8.88 -8.51
CA GLU A 76 2.50 -9.01 -9.42
C GLU A 76 3.61 -7.97 -9.14
N LEU A 77 3.24 -6.71 -8.82
CA LEU A 77 4.22 -5.71 -8.39
C LEU A 77 4.91 -6.10 -7.08
N GLY A 78 4.18 -6.72 -6.15
CA GLY A 78 4.74 -7.29 -4.92
C GLY A 78 5.77 -8.39 -5.18
N ARG A 79 5.55 -9.24 -6.19
CA ARG A 79 6.55 -10.25 -6.62
C ARG A 79 7.88 -9.61 -7.04
N GLY A 80 7.83 -8.44 -7.66
CA GLY A 80 9.02 -7.66 -8.05
C GLY A 80 9.55 -6.73 -6.97
N ILE A 81 8.87 -6.63 -5.80
CA ILE A 81 9.14 -5.60 -4.78
C ILE A 81 9.33 -4.21 -5.40
N VAL A 82 8.39 -3.85 -6.30
CA VAL A 82 8.41 -2.59 -7.04
C VAL A 82 8.34 -1.40 -6.07
N LEU A 83 9.14 -0.35 -6.32
CA LEU A 83 9.28 0.80 -5.42
C LEU A 83 8.31 1.94 -5.77
N GLU A 84 7.87 1.99 -7.01
CA GLU A 84 6.97 3.02 -7.52
C GLU A 84 5.61 2.94 -6.81
N PRO A 85 5.08 4.06 -6.31
CA PRO A 85 4.00 4.08 -5.31
C PRO A 85 2.61 3.91 -5.92
N LEU A 86 2.36 2.82 -6.68
CA LEU A 86 1.05 2.55 -7.27
C LEU A 86 -0.05 2.51 -6.21
N ALA A 87 0.19 1.88 -5.07
CA ALA A 87 -0.81 1.84 -3.99
C ALA A 87 -1.24 3.24 -3.53
N GLN A 88 -0.31 4.21 -3.47
CA GLN A 88 -0.65 5.61 -3.12
C GLN A 88 -1.49 6.27 -4.22
N THR A 89 -1.18 6.00 -5.48
CA THR A 89 -1.97 6.49 -6.62
C THR A 89 -3.40 5.95 -6.56
N LEU A 90 -3.57 4.64 -6.30
CA LEU A 90 -4.90 4.02 -6.17
C LEU A 90 -5.69 4.59 -4.99
N VAL A 91 -5.04 4.84 -3.86
CA VAL A 91 -5.67 5.54 -2.71
C VAL A 91 -6.16 6.92 -3.12
N ALA A 92 -5.30 7.71 -3.77
CA ALA A 92 -5.64 9.08 -4.11
C ALA A 92 -6.71 9.15 -5.22
N THR A 93 -6.62 8.32 -6.25
CA THR A 93 -7.63 8.26 -7.33
C THR A 93 -8.99 7.80 -6.81
N GLY A 94 -9.01 6.76 -5.95
CA GLY A 94 -10.24 6.28 -5.33
C GLY A 94 -10.93 7.34 -4.45
N VAL A 95 -10.14 8.06 -3.64
CA VAL A 95 -10.66 9.13 -2.78
C VAL A 95 -11.12 10.34 -3.59
N LEU A 96 -10.33 10.81 -4.55
CA LEU A 96 -10.72 11.93 -5.40
C LEU A 96 -11.97 11.59 -6.23
N GLY A 97 -12.05 10.39 -6.78
CA GLY A 97 -13.22 9.93 -7.53
C GLY A 97 -14.50 9.93 -6.69
N ALA A 98 -14.41 9.51 -5.43
CA ALA A 98 -15.57 9.36 -4.55
C ALA A 98 -16.02 10.66 -3.85
N TYR A 99 -15.07 11.56 -3.51
CA TYR A 99 -15.35 12.68 -2.59
C TYR A 99 -15.04 14.06 -3.16
N ALA A 100 -14.22 14.17 -4.21
CA ALA A 100 -13.81 15.47 -4.70
C ALA A 100 -14.91 16.16 -5.53
N PRO A 101 -15.01 17.51 -5.51
CA PRO A 101 -15.83 18.27 -6.44
C PRO A 101 -15.39 18.02 -7.90
N ASP A 102 -16.32 18.18 -8.86
CA ASP A 102 -16.10 17.95 -10.29
C ASP A 102 -14.87 18.71 -10.84
N ALA A 103 -14.69 19.96 -10.43
CA ALA A 103 -13.55 20.76 -10.85
C ALA A 103 -12.21 20.13 -10.45
N VAL A 104 -12.11 19.53 -9.24
CA VAL A 104 -10.92 18.84 -8.75
C VAL A 104 -10.73 17.52 -9.50
N ARG A 105 -11.80 16.74 -9.69
CA ARG A 105 -11.76 15.49 -10.46
C ARG A 105 -11.25 15.72 -11.88
N SER A 106 -11.85 16.68 -12.59
CA SER A 106 -11.49 17.00 -13.98
C SER A 106 -10.07 17.56 -14.12
N GLN A 107 -9.54 18.21 -13.08
CA GLN A 107 -8.17 18.74 -13.10
C GLN A 107 -7.12 17.65 -12.83
N TRP A 108 -7.37 16.72 -11.89
CA TRP A 108 -6.35 15.83 -11.35
C TRP A 108 -6.44 14.40 -11.87
N LEU A 109 -7.64 13.82 -12.00
CA LEU A 109 -7.78 12.41 -12.36
C LEU A 109 -7.17 12.08 -13.74
N PRO A 110 -7.34 12.90 -14.80
CA PRO A 110 -6.70 12.60 -16.09
C PRO A 110 -5.17 12.57 -16.00
N LYS A 111 -4.56 13.52 -15.30
CA LYS A 111 -3.11 13.58 -15.11
C LYS A 111 -2.58 12.40 -14.30
N MET A 112 -3.34 11.97 -13.29
CA MET A 112 -2.98 10.80 -12.49
C MET A 112 -3.10 9.50 -13.29
N ALA A 113 -4.16 9.35 -14.09
CA ALA A 113 -4.34 8.20 -14.97
C ALA A 113 -3.21 8.10 -16.01
N ALA A 114 -2.77 9.23 -16.54
CA ALA A 114 -1.64 9.30 -17.49
C ALA A 114 -0.25 9.16 -16.82
N GLY A 115 -0.16 9.05 -15.48
CA GLY A 115 1.11 9.02 -14.75
C GLY A 115 1.85 10.37 -14.70
N GLU A 116 1.22 11.44 -15.17
CA GLU A 116 1.79 12.79 -15.18
C GLU A 116 1.81 13.44 -13.79
N ALA A 117 0.87 13.07 -12.92
CA ALA A 117 0.77 13.55 -11.54
C ALA A 117 0.75 12.40 -10.54
N LEU A 118 1.54 12.54 -9.48
CA LEU A 118 1.53 11.67 -8.30
C LEU A 118 0.90 12.42 -7.12
N VAL A 119 -0.27 11.96 -6.68
CA VAL A 119 -0.92 12.45 -5.47
C VAL A 119 -0.83 11.39 -4.39
N VAL A 120 -0.43 11.77 -3.19
CA VAL A 120 -0.25 10.83 -2.08
C VAL A 120 -1.03 11.25 -0.83
N LEU A 121 -1.40 10.28 -0.01
CA LEU A 121 -2.09 10.53 1.26
C LEU A 121 -1.08 10.94 2.34
N ALA A 122 -1.19 12.18 2.84
CA ALA A 122 -0.38 12.73 3.92
C ALA A 122 -1.24 12.88 5.18
N TYR A 123 -1.55 11.76 5.85
CA TYR A 123 -2.49 11.78 6.99
C TYR A 123 -1.81 11.69 8.35
N GLN A 124 -0.70 10.94 8.42
CA GLN A 124 -0.09 10.56 9.69
C GLN A 124 0.55 11.77 10.39
N GLU A 125 0.32 11.89 11.68
CA GLU A 125 0.97 12.84 12.57
C GLU A 125 1.69 12.08 13.70
N ARG A 126 2.78 12.63 14.24
CA ARG A 126 3.64 11.88 15.20
C ARG A 126 2.90 11.40 16.44
N GLN A 127 1.95 12.20 16.97
CA GLN A 127 1.18 11.85 18.14
C GLN A 127 -0.01 10.93 17.84
N ALA A 128 -0.48 10.91 16.58
CA ALA A 128 -1.65 10.15 16.19
C ALA A 128 -1.38 8.64 16.08
N ARG A 129 -0.15 8.24 15.74
CA ARG A 129 0.19 6.87 15.37
C ARG A 129 -0.80 6.36 14.30
N TYR A 130 -1.68 5.41 14.65
CA TYR A 130 -2.66 4.82 13.72
C TYR A 130 -4.08 5.40 13.88
N ARG A 131 -4.30 6.34 14.81
CA ARG A 131 -5.61 6.93 15.06
C ARG A 131 -5.97 7.94 13.98
N LEU A 132 -7.09 7.71 13.28
CA LEU A 132 -7.55 8.57 12.18
C LEU A 132 -8.29 9.80 12.69
N ASP A 133 -8.88 9.74 13.88
CA ASP A 133 -9.58 10.83 14.55
C ASP A 133 -8.64 11.84 15.25
N ALA A 134 -7.37 11.48 15.42
CA ALA A 134 -6.34 12.32 16.01
C ALA A 134 -5.65 13.15 14.92
N CYS A 135 -6.09 14.39 14.75
CA CYS A 135 -5.54 15.34 13.80
C CYS A 135 -5.26 16.68 14.50
N GLU A 136 -4.03 17.19 14.40
CA GLU A 136 -3.64 18.51 14.94
C GLU A 136 -3.56 19.59 13.87
N ALA A 137 -3.33 19.21 12.59
CA ALA A 137 -3.34 20.15 11.49
C ALA A 137 -4.62 20.95 11.43
N GLN A 138 -4.50 22.26 11.15
CA GLN A 138 -5.60 23.21 11.13
C GLN A 138 -5.84 23.73 9.71
N ALA A 139 -7.11 23.94 9.37
CA ALA A 139 -7.52 24.60 8.14
C ALA A 139 -8.33 25.86 8.47
N THR A 140 -7.97 26.95 7.84
CA THR A 140 -8.66 28.25 7.99
C THR A 140 -9.12 28.76 6.65
N GLN A 141 -10.29 29.41 6.63
CA GLN A 141 -10.80 30.06 5.43
C GLN A 141 -10.19 31.48 5.32
N ALA A 142 -9.56 31.80 4.20
CA ALA A 142 -8.95 33.09 3.97
C ALA A 142 -9.01 33.48 2.48
N GLY A 143 -9.47 34.69 2.16
CA GLY A 143 -9.47 35.20 0.79
C GLY A 143 -10.32 34.38 -0.22
N GLY A 144 -11.39 33.74 0.24
CA GLY A 144 -12.26 32.91 -0.61
C GLY A 144 -11.75 31.49 -0.86
N GLY A 145 -10.60 31.10 -0.27
CA GLY A 145 -10.01 29.76 -0.33
C GLY A 145 -9.71 29.20 1.06
N TRP A 146 -9.00 28.06 1.09
CA TRP A 146 -8.55 27.44 2.32
C TRP A 146 -7.03 27.53 2.46
N LYS A 147 -6.57 27.63 3.70
CA LYS A 147 -5.15 27.53 4.08
C LYS A 147 -5.00 26.44 5.14
N VAL A 148 -4.00 25.58 4.96
CA VAL A 148 -3.69 24.48 5.89
C VAL A 148 -2.33 24.70 6.54
N SER A 149 -2.28 24.51 7.87
CA SER A 149 -1.05 24.53 8.68
C SER A 149 -0.97 23.27 9.55
N GLY A 150 0.20 22.63 9.59
CA GLY A 150 0.48 21.43 10.36
C GLY A 150 1.67 20.67 9.82
N ASP A 151 1.98 19.54 10.46
CA ASP A 151 3.08 18.67 10.07
C ASP A 151 2.58 17.24 9.86
N LYS A 152 2.93 16.63 8.72
CA LYS A 152 2.62 15.24 8.42
C LYS A 152 3.90 14.43 8.33
N SER A 153 3.87 13.23 8.91
CA SER A 153 5.03 12.35 9.05
C SER A 153 4.88 11.10 8.22
N VAL A 154 6.02 10.53 7.82
CA VAL A 154 6.10 9.24 7.11
C VAL A 154 5.18 9.19 5.90
N VAL A 155 5.15 10.27 5.12
CA VAL A 155 4.33 10.35 3.89
C VAL A 155 5.04 9.55 2.78
N PRO A 156 4.48 8.42 2.32
CA PRO A 156 5.12 7.60 1.30
C PRO A 156 5.32 8.39 0.01
N ALA A 157 6.54 8.37 -0.55
CA ALA A 157 6.94 9.14 -1.73
C ALA A 157 6.64 10.65 -1.64
N GLY A 158 6.50 11.22 -0.43
CA GLY A 158 6.02 12.58 -0.23
C GLY A 158 6.92 13.67 -0.81
N ASP A 159 8.21 13.45 -0.96
CA ASP A 159 9.13 14.37 -1.63
C ASP A 159 9.17 14.20 -3.15
N GLN A 160 8.46 13.22 -3.69
CA GLN A 160 8.30 12.95 -5.12
C GLN A 160 6.87 13.29 -5.62
N ALA A 161 5.93 13.46 -4.68
CA ALA A 161 4.54 13.77 -4.99
C ALA A 161 4.38 15.17 -5.61
N ASP A 162 3.37 15.32 -6.44
CA ASP A 162 2.98 16.63 -7.04
C ASP A 162 1.92 17.32 -6.16
N ALA A 163 1.12 16.53 -5.41
CA ALA A 163 0.17 17.06 -4.43
C ALA A 163 -0.09 16.04 -3.29
N PHE A 164 -0.71 16.51 -2.23
CA PHE A 164 -1.03 15.77 -1.02
C PHE A 164 -2.53 15.80 -0.73
N LEU A 165 -3.10 14.66 -0.35
CA LEU A 165 -4.38 14.59 0.35
C LEU A 165 -4.11 14.74 1.84
N VAL A 166 -4.58 15.81 2.44
CA VAL A 166 -4.25 16.23 3.81
C VAL A 166 -5.52 16.36 4.65
N PRO A 167 -5.72 15.54 5.69
CA PRO A 167 -6.74 15.82 6.70
C PRO A 167 -6.27 16.96 7.59
N ALA A 168 -7.19 17.93 7.85
CA ALA A 168 -6.97 19.04 8.77
C ALA A 168 -8.31 19.45 9.43
N LYS A 169 -8.24 20.02 10.64
CA LYS A 169 -9.42 20.51 11.34
C LYS A 169 -9.89 21.83 10.75
N ALA A 170 -11.11 21.84 10.23
CA ALA A 170 -11.86 23.01 9.79
C ALA A 170 -13.07 23.17 10.73
N ASN A 171 -13.17 24.28 11.45
CA ASN A 171 -14.25 24.54 12.39
C ASN A 171 -14.47 23.40 13.41
N GLY A 172 -13.38 22.81 13.92
CA GLY A 172 -13.40 21.74 14.92
C GLY A 172 -13.67 20.32 14.37
N LYS A 173 -13.95 20.16 13.07
CA LYS A 173 -14.18 18.87 12.41
C LYS A 173 -13.05 18.57 11.43
N ILE A 174 -12.73 17.31 11.25
CA ILE A 174 -11.75 16.88 10.24
C ILE A 174 -12.39 17.03 8.86
N ALA A 175 -11.73 17.80 7.99
CA ALA A 175 -12.01 17.89 6.56
C ALA A 175 -10.78 17.41 5.78
N LEU A 176 -10.99 16.98 4.53
CA LEU A 176 -9.91 16.52 3.66
C LEU A 176 -9.63 17.59 2.59
N PHE A 177 -8.35 17.90 2.42
CA PHE A 177 -7.88 18.92 1.51
C PHE A 177 -6.88 18.34 0.51
N LEU A 178 -6.83 18.93 -0.68
CA LEU A 178 -5.76 18.76 -1.65
C LEU A 178 -4.81 19.96 -1.54
N VAL A 179 -3.53 19.69 -1.34
CA VAL A 179 -2.48 20.72 -1.24
C VAL A 179 -1.42 20.42 -2.29
N GLU A 180 -1.17 21.36 -3.21
CA GLU A 180 -0.11 21.21 -4.22
C GLU A 180 1.26 21.36 -3.56
N ARG A 181 2.22 20.53 -3.96
CA ARG A 181 3.58 20.54 -3.39
C ARG A 181 4.32 21.86 -3.60
N ASN A 182 4.07 22.53 -4.72
CA ASN A 182 4.69 23.81 -5.06
C ASN A 182 3.96 25.02 -4.45
N ALA A 183 2.89 24.84 -3.68
CA ALA A 183 2.21 25.93 -3.00
C ALA A 183 3.14 26.59 -1.96
N GLN A 184 3.03 27.92 -1.84
CA GLN A 184 3.78 28.64 -0.82
C GLN A 184 3.46 28.11 0.57
N GLY A 185 4.48 27.93 1.42
CA GLY A 185 4.34 27.38 2.76
C GLY A 185 4.39 25.87 2.85
N VAL A 186 4.56 25.15 1.73
CA VAL A 186 4.82 23.71 1.72
C VAL A 186 6.32 23.44 1.77
N SER A 187 6.73 22.52 2.63
CA SER A 187 8.10 22.00 2.69
C SER A 187 8.10 20.49 2.79
N THR A 188 9.05 19.84 2.15
CA THR A 188 9.22 18.38 2.21
C THR A 188 10.66 18.04 2.59
N ARG A 189 10.83 17.04 3.46
CA ARG A 189 12.12 16.47 3.80
C ARG A 189 12.07 14.97 3.59
N GLY A 190 12.57 14.52 2.42
CA GLY A 190 12.63 13.12 2.05
C GLY A 190 13.71 12.34 2.77
N TYR A 191 13.48 11.04 2.94
CA TYR A 191 14.45 10.08 3.47
C TYR A 191 14.17 8.67 2.91
N PRO A 192 15.21 7.81 2.84
CA PRO A 192 15.04 6.42 2.40
C PRO A 192 14.31 5.60 3.47
N THR A 193 13.55 4.61 3.04
CA THR A 193 12.89 3.63 3.90
C THR A 193 13.65 2.30 3.91
N LEU A 194 13.35 1.43 4.88
CA LEU A 194 14.07 0.18 5.11
C LEU A 194 14.10 -0.73 3.88
N GLU A 195 13.02 -0.78 3.14
CA GLU A 195 12.85 -1.62 1.95
C GLU A 195 13.44 -1.03 0.67
N GLY A 196 14.04 0.16 0.74
CA GLY A 196 14.69 0.84 -0.39
C GLY A 196 13.83 1.86 -1.13
N GLY A 197 12.59 2.07 -0.70
CA GLY A 197 11.73 3.16 -1.16
C GLY A 197 12.04 4.49 -0.45
N ARG A 198 11.06 5.41 -0.47
CA ARG A 198 11.20 6.71 0.23
C ARG A 198 9.91 7.17 0.89
N ALA A 199 10.10 7.99 1.94
CA ALA A 199 9.04 8.75 2.58
C ALA A 199 9.52 10.18 2.86
N ALA A 200 8.62 11.05 3.29
CA ALA A 200 8.96 12.41 3.68
C ALA A 200 8.18 12.87 4.91
N GLU A 201 8.81 13.82 5.63
CA GLU A 201 8.07 14.75 6.49
C GLU A 201 7.54 15.88 5.61
N VAL A 202 6.27 16.26 5.78
CA VAL A 202 5.62 17.34 5.03
C VAL A 202 5.17 18.41 6.01
N GLY A 203 5.79 19.59 5.91
CA GLY A 203 5.43 20.77 6.70
C GLY A 203 4.53 21.70 5.89
N LEU A 204 3.45 22.17 6.51
CA LEU A 204 2.47 23.09 5.92
C LEU A 204 2.39 24.34 6.80
N ARG A 205 2.55 25.53 6.20
CA ARG A 205 2.51 26.82 6.90
C ARG A 205 1.66 27.78 6.06
N ASP A 206 0.37 27.87 6.41
CA ASP A 206 -0.64 28.63 5.64
C ASP A 206 -0.64 28.27 4.15
N ALA A 207 -0.42 26.99 3.84
CA ALA A 207 -0.38 26.49 2.48
C ALA A 207 -1.78 26.55 1.85
N ALA A 208 -1.85 27.09 0.63
CA ALA A 208 -3.11 27.13 -0.12
C ALA A 208 -3.62 25.70 -0.37
N ALA A 209 -4.91 25.49 -0.13
CA ALA A 209 -5.54 24.18 -0.18
C ALA A 209 -6.92 24.24 -0.86
N THR A 210 -7.28 23.16 -1.54
CA THR A 210 -8.60 22.94 -2.11
C THR A 210 -9.37 21.93 -1.28
N LEU A 211 -10.59 22.23 -0.89
CA LEU A 211 -11.44 21.31 -0.13
C LEU A 211 -11.84 20.12 -1.02
N VAL A 212 -11.54 18.92 -0.58
CA VAL A 212 -11.97 17.65 -1.20
C VAL A 212 -13.25 17.15 -0.57
N SER A 213 -13.31 17.12 0.77
CA SER A 213 -14.50 16.71 1.51
C SER A 213 -14.61 17.44 2.84
N ALA A 214 -15.78 17.95 3.16
CA ALA A 214 -16.10 18.51 4.48
C ALA A 214 -16.25 17.40 5.55
N ASP A 215 -16.66 16.19 5.16
CA ASP A 215 -16.62 14.97 5.98
C ASP A 215 -15.29 14.25 5.71
N GLY A 216 -14.23 14.84 6.23
CA GLY A 216 -12.87 14.36 5.98
C GLY A 216 -12.54 13.08 6.75
N LEU A 217 -13.20 12.80 7.87
CA LEU A 217 -12.96 11.56 8.61
C LEU A 217 -13.47 10.35 7.81
N THR A 218 -14.69 10.39 7.28
CA THR A 218 -15.22 9.33 6.41
C THR A 218 -14.37 9.12 5.16
N ALA A 219 -13.92 10.22 4.53
CA ALA A 219 -13.04 10.14 3.37
C ALA A 219 -11.66 9.55 3.73
N LEU A 220 -11.10 9.90 4.89
CA LEU A 220 -9.84 9.36 5.39
C LEU A 220 -9.95 7.87 5.75
N GLU A 221 -11.03 7.45 6.39
CA GLU A 221 -11.30 6.05 6.67
C GLU A 221 -11.38 5.23 5.38
N HIS A 222 -12.04 5.74 4.35
CA HIS A 222 -12.09 5.08 3.04
C HIS A 222 -10.70 5.03 2.39
N ALA A 223 -9.92 6.11 2.45
CA ALA A 223 -8.54 6.13 1.98
C ALA A 223 -7.68 5.04 2.62
N VAL A 224 -7.79 4.88 3.94
CA VAL A 224 -7.05 3.86 4.68
C VAL A 224 -7.56 2.45 4.36
N ASP A 225 -8.86 2.26 4.14
CA ASP A 225 -9.42 0.98 3.71
C ASP A 225 -8.87 0.56 2.32
N ILE A 226 -8.82 1.48 1.36
CA ILE A 226 -8.16 1.25 0.05
C ILE A 226 -6.68 0.89 0.26
N ALA A 227 -5.98 1.64 1.08
CA ALA A 227 -4.56 1.41 1.36
C ALA A 227 -4.31 0.03 2.00
N ILE A 228 -5.17 -0.41 2.91
CA ILE A 228 -5.10 -1.75 3.52
C ILE A 228 -5.32 -2.85 2.47
N ALA A 229 -6.34 -2.72 1.61
CA ALA A 229 -6.59 -3.69 0.54
C ALA A 229 -5.38 -3.79 -0.41
N CYS A 230 -4.82 -2.65 -0.82
CA CYS A 230 -3.59 -2.59 -1.63
C CYS A 230 -2.40 -3.25 -0.91
N THR A 231 -2.21 -2.97 0.38
CA THR A 231 -1.15 -3.56 1.19
C THR A 231 -1.29 -5.08 1.30
N CYS A 232 -2.52 -5.58 1.47
CA CYS A 232 -2.80 -7.01 1.51
C CYS A 232 -2.45 -7.70 0.19
N ALA A 233 -2.83 -7.10 -0.94
CA ALA A 233 -2.53 -7.64 -2.27
C ALA A 233 -1.02 -7.67 -2.54
N GLU A 234 -0.33 -6.55 -2.30
CA GLU A 234 1.12 -6.47 -2.47
C GLU A 234 1.85 -7.50 -1.60
N ALA A 235 1.42 -7.68 -0.34
CA ALA A 235 2.01 -8.63 0.59
C ALA A 235 1.90 -10.09 0.09
N VAL A 236 0.79 -10.47 -0.55
CA VAL A 236 0.64 -11.82 -1.14
C VAL A 236 1.70 -12.07 -2.20
N GLY A 237 1.93 -11.11 -3.10
CA GLY A 237 2.98 -11.22 -4.12
C GLY A 237 4.39 -11.34 -3.51
N VAL A 238 4.68 -10.55 -2.48
CA VAL A 238 5.95 -10.62 -1.73
C VAL A 238 6.11 -11.97 -1.05
N ILE A 239 5.07 -12.49 -0.39
CA ILE A 239 5.05 -13.81 0.25
C ILE A 239 5.28 -14.92 -0.79
N ASP A 240 4.57 -14.88 -1.91
CA ASP A 240 4.70 -15.86 -2.99
C ASP A 240 6.14 -15.99 -3.47
N ARG A 241 6.77 -14.86 -3.76
CA ARG A 241 8.17 -14.88 -4.23
C ARG A 241 9.15 -15.30 -3.14
N THR A 242 8.90 -14.88 -1.89
CA THR A 242 9.69 -15.33 -0.74
C THR A 242 9.66 -16.85 -0.60
N MET A 243 8.47 -17.46 -0.74
CA MET A 243 8.30 -18.92 -0.69
C MET A 243 9.05 -19.63 -1.81
N GLN A 244 8.96 -19.13 -3.04
CA GLN A 244 9.68 -19.69 -4.19
C GLN A 244 11.20 -19.64 -3.97
N LEU A 245 11.75 -18.47 -3.63
CA LEU A 245 13.19 -18.31 -3.35
C LEU A 245 13.68 -19.23 -2.24
N THR A 246 12.88 -19.38 -1.17
CA THR A 246 13.24 -20.26 -0.05
C THR A 246 13.25 -21.72 -0.49
N ALA A 247 12.25 -22.16 -1.25
CA ALA A 247 12.19 -23.52 -1.79
C ALA A 247 13.36 -23.80 -2.75
N GLU A 248 13.67 -22.88 -3.67
CA GLU A 248 14.82 -22.98 -4.58
C GLU A 248 16.13 -23.12 -3.80
N TYR A 249 16.34 -22.29 -2.76
CA TYR A 249 17.53 -22.33 -1.92
C TYR A 249 17.66 -23.67 -1.19
N LEU A 250 16.60 -24.17 -0.55
CA LEU A 250 16.62 -25.44 0.17
C LEU A 250 16.91 -26.64 -0.74
N ASN A 251 16.44 -26.59 -2.00
CA ASN A 251 16.68 -27.65 -2.99
C ASN A 251 18.10 -27.61 -3.60
N THR A 252 18.77 -26.47 -3.56
CA THR A 252 20.10 -26.30 -4.17
C THR A 252 21.23 -26.32 -3.14
N ARG A 253 21.03 -25.73 -1.96
CA ARG A 253 22.05 -25.63 -0.92
C ARG A 253 22.33 -27.00 -0.26
N LYS A 254 23.59 -27.41 -0.22
CA LYS A 254 24.04 -28.66 0.44
C LYS A 254 24.70 -28.35 1.76
N GLN A 255 24.39 -29.15 2.78
CA GLN A 255 25.10 -29.26 4.06
C GLN A 255 25.06 -30.73 4.51
N PHE A 256 26.09 -31.18 5.23
CA PHE A 256 26.18 -32.57 5.70
C PHE A 256 26.07 -33.61 4.56
N GLY A 257 26.55 -33.27 3.36
CA GLY A 257 26.56 -34.15 2.18
C GLY A 257 25.22 -34.23 1.41
N VAL A 258 24.14 -33.61 1.87
CA VAL A 258 22.80 -33.64 1.25
C VAL A 258 22.22 -32.23 1.06
N THR A 259 21.18 -32.10 0.22
CA THR A 259 20.45 -30.82 0.11
C THR A 259 19.65 -30.51 1.39
N LEU A 260 19.52 -29.25 1.72
CA LEU A 260 18.75 -28.81 2.91
C LEU A 260 17.29 -29.30 2.87
N ALA A 261 16.71 -29.43 1.69
CA ALA A 261 15.35 -29.91 1.48
C ALA A 261 15.13 -31.38 1.94
N THR A 262 16.18 -32.15 2.21
CA THR A 262 16.08 -33.52 2.74
C THR A 262 15.73 -33.55 4.23
N PHE A 263 16.02 -32.48 4.97
CA PHE A 263 15.77 -32.43 6.42
C PHE A 263 14.31 -32.20 6.72
N GLN A 264 13.67 -33.15 7.42
CA GLN A 264 12.25 -33.14 7.72
C GLN A 264 11.81 -31.88 8.50
N ALA A 265 12.63 -31.42 9.45
CA ALA A 265 12.32 -30.20 10.23
C ALA A 265 12.18 -28.96 9.35
N LEU A 266 12.96 -28.84 8.25
CA LEU A 266 12.86 -27.71 7.32
C LEU A 266 11.65 -27.85 6.40
N ARG A 267 11.27 -29.07 6.02
CA ARG A 267 10.03 -29.34 5.26
C ARG A 267 8.78 -28.98 6.06
N HIS A 268 8.72 -29.32 7.36
CA HIS A 268 7.61 -28.95 8.22
C HIS A 268 7.48 -27.43 8.30
N ARG A 269 8.59 -26.71 8.47
CA ARG A 269 8.60 -25.25 8.50
C ARG A 269 8.09 -24.64 7.18
N MET A 270 8.50 -25.20 6.03
CA MET A 270 7.97 -24.78 4.72
C MET A 270 6.48 -25.06 4.57
N ALA A 271 5.98 -26.18 5.13
CA ALA A 271 4.53 -26.47 5.14
C ALA A 271 3.74 -25.44 5.97
N ASP A 272 4.25 -25.06 7.15
CA ASP A 272 3.64 -24.01 7.97
C ASP A 272 3.66 -22.65 7.26
N MET A 273 4.76 -22.31 6.59
CA MET A 273 4.84 -21.09 5.77
C MET A 273 3.84 -21.14 4.62
N LYS A 274 3.63 -22.30 3.97
CA LYS A 274 2.63 -22.48 2.91
C LYS A 274 1.21 -22.27 3.43
N MET A 275 0.90 -22.77 4.63
CA MET A 275 -0.39 -22.51 5.28
C MET A 275 -0.61 -20.99 5.48
N GLN A 276 0.40 -20.27 5.97
CA GLN A 276 0.31 -18.83 6.15
C GLN A 276 0.15 -18.07 4.82
N GLN A 277 0.78 -18.55 3.74
CA GLN A 277 0.59 -18.00 2.39
C GLN A 277 -0.86 -18.12 1.93
N GLU A 278 -1.50 -19.29 2.09
CA GLU A 278 -2.90 -19.50 1.67
C GLU A 278 -3.88 -18.69 2.52
N LEU A 279 -3.63 -18.55 3.82
CA LEU A 279 -4.41 -17.67 4.69
C LEU A 279 -4.29 -16.20 4.26
N ALA A 280 -3.07 -15.74 3.94
CA ALA A 280 -2.84 -14.39 3.44
C ALA A 280 -3.60 -14.14 2.12
N ARG A 281 -3.52 -15.06 1.16
CA ARG A 281 -4.23 -14.97 -0.12
C ARG A 281 -5.74 -14.88 0.07
N SER A 282 -6.30 -15.75 0.89
CA SER A 282 -7.73 -15.76 1.18
C SER A 282 -8.21 -14.45 1.78
N MET A 283 -7.41 -13.86 2.68
CA MET A 283 -7.77 -12.59 3.33
C MET A 283 -7.53 -11.38 2.43
N SER A 284 -6.60 -11.43 1.49
CA SER A 284 -6.43 -10.41 0.44
C SER A 284 -7.66 -10.38 -0.49
N TYR A 285 -8.13 -11.53 -0.92
CA TYR A 285 -9.37 -11.64 -1.70
C TYR A 285 -10.57 -11.10 -0.92
N TYR A 286 -10.69 -11.48 0.34
CA TYR A 286 -11.75 -10.99 1.22
C TYR A 286 -11.72 -9.45 1.34
N ALA A 287 -10.55 -8.84 1.54
CA ALA A 287 -10.40 -7.38 1.60
C ALA A 287 -10.85 -6.72 0.29
N SER A 288 -10.37 -7.20 -0.85
CA SER A 288 -10.70 -6.64 -2.17
C SER A 288 -12.20 -6.74 -2.47
N LEU A 289 -12.84 -7.88 -2.20
CA LEU A 289 -14.27 -8.08 -2.41
C LEU A 289 -15.14 -7.22 -1.46
N LYS A 290 -14.63 -6.87 -0.28
CA LYS A 290 -15.35 -6.06 0.72
C LYS A 290 -15.06 -4.56 0.63
N LEU A 291 -14.17 -4.13 -0.26
CA LEU A 291 -13.80 -2.72 -0.34
C LEU A 291 -14.98 -1.81 -0.74
N ASN A 292 -15.91 -2.32 -1.54
CA ASN A 292 -17.13 -1.61 -1.96
C ASN A 292 -18.34 -1.85 -1.03
N ALA A 293 -18.16 -2.56 0.09
CA ALA A 293 -19.22 -2.77 1.08
C ALA A 293 -19.52 -1.49 1.87
N PRO A 294 -20.68 -1.42 2.58
CA PRO A 294 -20.95 -0.33 3.52
C PRO A 294 -19.82 -0.12 4.53
N ALA A 295 -19.62 1.10 5.00
CA ALA A 295 -18.45 1.51 5.80
C ALA A 295 -18.15 0.56 6.98
N ASP A 296 -19.15 0.21 7.80
CA ASP A 296 -18.94 -0.69 8.95
C ASP A 296 -18.49 -2.09 8.55
N GLU A 297 -19.07 -2.65 7.49
CA GLU A 297 -18.69 -3.96 6.98
C GLU A 297 -17.29 -3.92 6.39
N ARG A 298 -16.99 -2.89 5.59
CA ARG A 298 -15.69 -2.65 4.99
C ARG A 298 -14.61 -2.52 6.06
N ARG A 299 -14.78 -1.64 7.06
CA ARG A 299 -13.83 -1.44 8.16
C ARG A 299 -13.53 -2.74 8.92
N ARG A 300 -14.57 -3.53 9.24
CA ARG A 300 -14.40 -4.86 9.87
C ARG A 300 -13.62 -5.83 9.00
N ALA A 301 -13.88 -5.82 7.70
CA ALA A 301 -13.17 -6.69 6.76
C ALA A 301 -11.69 -6.30 6.67
N MET A 302 -11.37 -4.99 6.57
CA MET A 302 -10.01 -4.49 6.50
C MET A 302 -9.22 -4.82 7.76
N ALA A 303 -9.79 -4.64 8.96
CA ALA A 303 -9.14 -4.99 10.21
C ALA A 303 -8.79 -6.48 10.30
N ARG A 304 -9.73 -7.37 9.94
CA ARG A 304 -9.51 -8.82 9.91
C ARG A 304 -8.45 -9.23 8.91
N ALA A 305 -8.52 -8.68 7.69
CA ALA A 305 -7.56 -8.97 6.65
C ALA A 305 -6.15 -8.52 7.05
N LYS A 306 -5.99 -7.29 7.49
CA LYS A 306 -4.68 -6.74 7.86
C LYS A 306 -4.07 -7.44 9.07
N TYR A 307 -4.88 -7.86 10.05
CA TYR A 307 -4.43 -8.70 11.16
C TYR A 307 -3.82 -10.01 10.66
N GLN A 308 -4.57 -10.78 9.84
CA GLN A 308 -4.08 -12.07 9.35
C GLN A 308 -2.85 -11.89 8.45
N LEU A 309 -2.88 -10.89 7.56
CA LEU A 309 -1.72 -10.57 6.71
C LEU A 309 -0.50 -10.21 7.56
N GLY A 310 -0.67 -9.45 8.64
CA GLY A 310 0.42 -9.09 9.56
C GLY A 310 1.06 -10.33 10.20
N VAL A 311 0.24 -11.27 10.68
CA VAL A 311 0.71 -12.58 11.19
C VAL A 311 1.49 -13.34 10.11
N SER A 312 0.92 -13.46 8.90
CA SER A 312 1.52 -14.19 7.80
C SER A 312 2.83 -13.56 7.32
N MET A 313 2.88 -12.23 7.15
CA MET A 313 4.09 -11.49 6.75
C MET A 313 5.24 -11.71 7.73
N ARG A 314 4.97 -11.60 9.03
CA ARG A 314 6.00 -11.84 10.07
C ARG A 314 6.46 -13.28 10.07
N PHE A 315 5.54 -14.23 10.02
CA PHE A 315 5.87 -15.65 10.06
C PHE A 315 6.70 -16.05 8.84
N VAL A 316 6.24 -15.75 7.62
CA VAL A 316 6.94 -16.12 6.39
C VAL A 316 8.29 -15.40 6.28
N GLY A 317 8.32 -14.10 6.54
CA GLY A 317 9.55 -13.30 6.46
C GLY A 317 10.64 -13.80 7.40
N GLN A 318 10.31 -13.99 8.69
CA GLN A 318 11.27 -14.46 9.69
C GLN A 318 11.75 -15.90 9.42
N ASN A 319 10.83 -16.80 9.04
CA ASN A 319 11.21 -18.17 8.71
C ASN A 319 12.02 -18.26 7.44
N SER A 320 11.77 -17.43 6.43
CA SER A 320 12.60 -17.34 5.24
C SER A 320 14.05 -16.98 5.59
N VAL A 321 14.25 -15.91 6.36
CA VAL A 321 15.59 -15.51 6.83
C VAL A 321 16.28 -16.66 7.58
N GLN A 322 15.56 -17.33 8.50
CA GLN A 322 16.09 -18.45 9.26
C GLN A 322 16.51 -19.63 8.35
N LEU A 323 15.71 -19.93 7.31
CA LEU A 323 15.98 -21.05 6.40
C LEU A 323 17.14 -20.77 5.43
N HIS A 324 17.41 -19.50 5.11
CA HIS A 324 18.59 -19.10 4.33
C HIS A 324 19.86 -18.99 5.19
N GLY A 325 19.74 -18.83 6.50
CA GLY A 325 20.88 -18.60 7.40
C GLY A 325 21.58 -17.27 7.11
N GLY A 326 22.91 -17.23 7.20
CA GLY A 326 23.68 -15.98 7.09
C GLY A 326 23.43 -15.17 5.81
N ILE A 327 23.22 -15.82 4.67
CA ILE A 327 22.95 -15.12 3.41
C ILE A 327 21.59 -14.37 3.44
N GLY A 328 20.63 -14.86 4.22
CA GLY A 328 19.29 -14.28 4.33
C GLY A 328 19.26 -12.88 4.92
N VAL A 329 20.35 -12.40 5.53
CA VAL A 329 20.46 -11.05 6.11
C VAL A 329 21.41 -10.12 5.34
N THR A 330 22.02 -10.59 4.25
CA THR A 330 22.93 -9.78 3.44
C THR A 330 22.19 -8.93 2.42
N ASP A 331 22.72 -7.75 2.06
CA ASP A 331 22.12 -6.86 1.07
C ASP A 331 22.31 -7.34 -0.38
N GLU A 332 23.29 -8.20 -0.63
CA GLU A 332 23.54 -8.79 -1.94
C GLU A 332 22.49 -9.81 -2.35
N TYR A 333 21.85 -10.44 -1.36
CA TYR A 333 20.83 -11.45 -1.61
C TYR A 333 19.42 -10.87 -1.58
N VAL A 334 18.70 -11.06 -2.66
CA VAL A 334 17.33 -10.49 -2.83
C VAL A 334 16.36 -10.90 -1.72
N GLY A 335 16.54 -12.07 -1.10
CA GLY A 335 15.67 -12.56 -0.01
C GLY A 335 15.58 -11.61 1.18
N SER A 336 16.68 -10.91 1.53
CA SER A 336 16.69 -9.91 2.60
C SER A 336 15.78 -8.71 2.29
N HIS A 337 15.68 -8.34 1.02
CA HIS A 337 14.81 -7.22 0.57
C HIS A 337 13.33 -7.59 0.65
N TYR A 338 12.97 -8.84 0.37
CA TYR A 338 11.60 -9.33 0.59
C TYR A 338 11.23 -9.30 2.07
N PHE A 339 12.12 -9.70 2.96
CA PHE A 339 11.90 -9.60 4.41
C PHE A 339 11.70 -8.15 4.87
N LYS A 340 12.54 -7.22 4.38
CA LYS A 340 12.41 -5.78 4.67
C LYS A 340 11.07 -5.24 4.16
N LYS A 341 10.64 -5.64 2.97
CA LYS A 341 9.35 -5.23 2.39
C LYS A 341 8.17 -5.76 3.20
N LEU A 342 8.17 -7.05 3.59
CA LEU A 342 7.13 -7.62 4.46
C LEU A 342 7.05 -6.89 5.81
N THR A 343 8.19 -6.50 6.38
CA THR A 343 8.24 -5.72 7.63
C THR A 343 7.63 -4.34 7.46
N GLN A 344 7.92 -3.65 6.36
CA GLN A 344 7.35 -2.34 6.05
C GLN A 344 5.84 -2.42 5.84
N LEU A 345 5.35 -3.41 5.08
CA LEU A 345 3.92 -3.63 4.83
C LEU A 345 3.16 -4.01 6.11
N GLU A 346 3.79 -4.74 7.01
CA GLU A 346 3.20 -5.08 8.32
C GLU A 346 2.93 -3.83 9.16
N LEU A 347 3.84 -2.86 9.17
CA LEU A 347 3.71 -1.63 9.93
C LEU A 347 2.79 -0.58 9.26
N ALA A 348 2.62 -0.64 7.93
CA ALA A 348 1.84 0.33 7.18
C ALA A 348 0.34 0.26 7.53
N PHE A 349 -0.30 1.43 7.74
CA PHE A 349 -1.74 1.58 8.01
C PHE A 349 -2.27 0.79 9.21
N GLY A 350 -1.44 0.57 10.21
CA GLY A 350 -1.71 -0.22 11.40
C GLY A 350 -0.96 -1.55 11.42
N ASP A 351 -0.27 -1.81 12.52
CA ASP A 351 0.42 -3.08 12.76
C ASP A 351 -0.55 -4.20 13.18
N THR A 352 -0.03 -5.41 13.28
CA THR A 352 -0.79 -6.60 13.67
C THR A 352 -1.55 -6.40 14.99
N LEU A 353 -0.94 -5.74 15.99
CA LEU A 353 -1.58 -5.54 17.29
C LEU A 353 -2.67 -4.47 17.25
N HIS A 354 -2.48 -3.40 16.47
CA HIS A 354 -3.51 -2.40 16.24
C HIS A 354 -4.77 -3.04 15.63
N HIS A 355 -4.62 -3.82 14.57
CA HIS A 355 -5.76 -4.47 13.93
C HIS A 355 -6.37 -5.60 14.78
N LEU A 356 -5.60 -6.26 15.62
CA LEU A 356 -6.15 -7.17 16.61
C LEU A 356 -7.07 -6.45 17.62
N GLY A 357 -6.67 -5.26 18.09
CA GLY A 357 -7.50 -4.39 18.91
C GLY A 357 -8.82 -4.02 18.22
N GLU A 358 -8.74 -3.55 16.97
CA GLU A 358 -9.92 -3.23 16.14
C GLU A 358 -10.89 -4.42 15.96
N VAL A 359 -10.36 -5.62 15.77
CA VAL A 359 -11.17 -6.84 15.66
C VAL A 359 -11.81 -7.17 17.01
N SER A 360 -11.04 -7.08 18.11
CA SER A 360 -11.49 -7.44 19.45
C SER A 360 -12.61 -6.51 19.93
N GLU A 361 -12.46 -5.19 19.75
CA GLU A 361 -13.49 -4.20 20.15
C GLU A 361 -14.82 -4.46 19.45
N ARG A 362 -14.79 -4.86 18.19
CA ARG A 362 -15.99 -5.12 17.37
C ARG A 362 -16.55 -6.53 17.51
N MET A 363 -15.81 -7.45 18.14
CA MET A 363 -16.33 -8.80 18.39
C MET A 363 -17.48 -8.79 19.40
N GLN A 364 -17.48 -7.90 20.38
CA GLN A 364 -18.56 -7.78 21.36
C GLN A 364 -19.90 -7.45 20.69
N ASP A 365 -19.89 -6.61 19.65
CA ASP A 365 -21.09 -6.20 18.93
C ASP A 365 -21.68 -7.32 18.04
N THR A 366 -20.86 -8.31 17.67
CA THR A 366 -21.23 -9.38 16.74
C THR A 366 -21.36 -10.75 17.40
N ALA A 367 -20.88 -10.88 18.63
CA ALA A 367 -20.87 -12.15 19.38
C ALA A 367 -22.18 -12.43 20.10
N GLY A 368 -23.31 -12.03 19.56
CA GLY A 368 -24.67 -12.26 20.09
C GLY A 368 -24.99 -13.64 20.72
N VAL A 369 -23.94 -14.48 20.82
CA VAL A 369 -23.93 -15.78 21.50
C VAL A 369 -23.76 -15.63 23.02
N PHE A 370 -23.35 -14.45 23.51
CA PHE A 370 -23.06 -14.20 24.93
C PHE A 370 -23.93 -13.08 25.53
N ALA A 371 -24.95 -12.61 24.80
CA ALA A 371 -25.94 -11.66 25.31
C ALA A 371 -27.16 -12.39 25.88
#